data_4d3bfc9d5b6febb6bc478a72b43e186c
#
_entry.id   4d3bfc9d5b6febb6bc478a72b43e186c
#
_cell.length_a   1.000
_cell.length_b   1.000
_cell.length_c   1.000
_cell.angle_alpha   90.00
_cell.angle_beta   90.00
_cell.angle_gamma   90.00
#
_symmetry.space_group_name_H-M   'P 1'
#
loop_
_entity.id
_entity.type
_entity.pdbx_description
1 polymer ?
#
loop_
_entity_poly.entity_id
_entity_poly.type
_entity_poly.pdbx_seq_one_letter_code
_entity_poly.pdbx_strand_id
1 'polypeptide(L)'
;MKRLPHIIIALASATVLGTVAQAENKKIIHDSEYYILKATHGDSWAKQDKKIQAKLSALEKKHGRKPNIIHIMWDDTAVGEIGVPQNQAARGFKTPNMNKFAAEGQYYARMYTEPSCTPSRAAFMTGRHAVRNGMYTVSFPYEYGGMSEEETTIAEVLSSAGYATAFYGKGHLGDIEQSYMTNMGFDEALWCPYNQVPSMYVPRGDLGPMFPTSVMPELYPNDPYDMDKGWRPRGYVWALEGRKGGKVREWGTPPNEDDYYKLEAECQKRTLAFIRKSAKANKPFFISYQPIAASFLGPKPGEPRVTVSAGLLQDFLVEFDNWIPVLLKELRDQGVEENTLVVLMADNGPMTHHGPDGMVETLYRGGKGDYTEGAVRVPLLIRWPSVIKPGQIVGDIMHITDLYTTFANLAGAKQYIPTDRIIDGIDQTALLLNGDTHSRRDYIYIYTGDILAATVKGRFKRDLVAELPGLSGDSFYDLYNDPREVMGKMLPGFTVKTMFDVMVTRHNLWIQKYPNKKHPRGMPLTGIENPRPAVQKASQPRMKKKDLPFDLQELLDFDFPYSQDKEKQGSKK
;
A
#
# COMPACT_ATOMS: atom_id res chain seq x y z
N MET A 1 -22.57 88.11 7.73
CA MET A 1 -23.63 87.18 8.17
C MET A 1 -23.91 86.22 7.08
N LYS A 2 -23.33 85.01 7.15
CA LYS A 2 -23.69 83.92 6.26
C LYS A 2 -23.78 82.65 7.14
N ARG A 3 -24.94 82.04 7.14
CA ARG A 3 -25.28 80.85 7.92
C ARG A 3 -24.67 79.60 7.25
N LEU A 4 -23.98 78.76 8.03
CA LEU A 4 -23.60 77.38 7.64
C LEU A 4 -24.78 76.46 7.82
N PRO A 5 -25.00 75.49 6.92
CA PRO A 5 -25.98 74.44 7.14
C PRO A 5 -25.36 73.22 7.89
N HIS A 6 -26.12 72.71 8.82
CA HIS A 6 -25.82 71.50 9.56
C HIS A 6 -25.98 70.28 8.64
N ILE A 7 -24.92 69.44 8.52
CA ILE A 7 -24.97 68.15 7.88
C ILE A 7 -25.27 67.13 8.99
N ILE A 8 -26.44 66.52 8.89
CA ILE A 8 -26.82 65.33 9.70
C ILE A 8 -26.25 64.11 9.03
N ILE A 9 -25.28 63.45 9.69
CA ILE A 9 -24.76 62.14 9.28
C ILE A 9 -25.68 61.08 9.89
N ALA A 10 -26.49 60.46 9.05
CA ALA A 10 -27.25 59.24 9.43
C ALA A 10 -26.31 58.04 9.35
N LEU A 11 -25.97 57.44 10.50
CA LEU A 11 -25.33 56.11 10.55
C LEU A 11 -26.38 55.05 10.19
N ALA A 12 -26.24 54.48 9.02
CA ALA A 12 -26.96 53.29 8.64
C ALA A 12 -26.19 52.07 9.19
N SER A 13 -26.69 51.49 10.26
CA SER A 13 -26.20 50.18 10.78
C SER A 13 -26.67 49.06 9.83
N ALA A 14 -25.81 48.66 8.93
CA ALA A 14 -26.05 47.46 8.11
C ALA A 14 -25.72 46.22 8.98
N THR A 15 -26.74 45.60 9.51
CA THR A 15 -26.68 44.27 10.12
C THR A 15 -26.45 43.23 9.01
N VAL A 16 -25.22 42.84 8.80
CA VAL A 16 -24.87 41.69 7.95
C VAL A 16 -25.27 40.43 8.72
N LEU A 17 -26.45 39.93 8.46
CA LEU A 17 -26.84 38.59 8.80
C LEU A 17 -26.04 37.62 7.90
N GLY A 18 -24.85 37.25 8.37
CA GLY A 18 -24.11 36.15 7.79
C GLY A 18 -24.90 34.88 8.00
N THR A 19 -25.53 34.39 6.95
CA THR A 19 -26.00 32.99 6.87
C THR A 19 -24.77 32.12 6.97
N VAL A 20 -24.48 31.63 8.18
CA VAL A 20 -23.61 30.46 8.37
C VAL A 20 -24.35 29.31 7.73
N ALA A 21 -24.04 29.03 6.47
CA ALA A 21 -24.42 27.78 5.86
C ALA A 21 -23.82 26.68 6.75
N GLN A 22 -24.68 25.97 7.48
CA GLN A 22 -24.29 24.74 8.12
C GLN A 22 -23.75 23.84 7.00
N ALA A 23 -22.43 23.66 6.94
CA ALA A 23 -21.84 22.67 6.08
C ALA A 23 -22.50 21.34 6.48
N GLU A 24 -23.34 20.81 5.62
CA GLU A 24 -23.84 19.45 5.76
C GLU A 24 -22.62 18.57 6.03
N ASN A 25 -22.65 17.86 7.15
CA ASN A 25 -21.58 16.95 7.55
C ASN A 25 -21.61 15.78 6.55
N LYS A 26 -21.00 15.97 5.37
CA LYS A 26 -20.93 14.94 4.34
C LYS A 26 -20.27 13.71 4.93
N LYS A 27 -20.96 12.59 4.83
CA LYS A 27 -20.48 11.30 5.37
C LYS A 27 -19.57 10.62 4.37
N ILE A 28 -18.55 9.93 4.85
CA ILE A 28 -17.72 9.04 4.01
C ILE A 28 -18.65 8.04 3.32
N ILE A 29 -18.43 7.85 2.01
CA ILE A 29 -19.14 6.87 1.21
C ILE A 29 -18.32 5.58 1.25
N HIS A 30 -18.91 4.51 1.79
CA HIS A 30 -18.32 3.17 1.79
C HIS A 30 -18.94 2.29 0.71
N ASP A 31 -18.39 1.12 0.48
CA ASP A 31 -19.03 0.10 -0.37
C ASP A 31 -20.34 -0.40 0.27
N SER A 32 -21.20 -0.97 -0.57
CA SER A 32 -22.53 -1.42 -0.18
C SER A 32 -22.57 -2.35 1.02
N GLU A 33 -21.62 -3.25 1.14
CA GLU A 33 -21.58 -4.25 2.20
C GLU A 33 -21.32 -3.65 3.59
N TYR A 34 -20.60 -2.53 3.66
CA TYR A 34 -20.43 -1.77 4.91
C TYR A 34 -21.78 -1.34 5.50
N TYR A 35 -22.71 -0.90 4.65
CA TYR A 35 -24.01 -0.43 5.14
C TYR A 35 -24.87 -1.56 5.70
N ILE A 36 -24.71 -2.80 5.18
CA ILE A 36 -25.35 -3.99 5.74
C ILE A 36 -24.82 -4.26 7.15
N LEU A 37 -23.49 -4.25 7.31
CA LEU A 37 -22.86 -4.43 8.63
C LEU A 37 -23.23 -3.32 9.60
N LYS A 38 -23.29 -2.08 9.13
CA LYS A 38 -23.69 -0.93 9.95
C LYS A 38 -25.14 -1.01 10.38
N ALA A 39 -26.04 -1.48 9.53
CA ALA A 39 -27.44 -1.68 9.89
C ALA A 39 -27.58 -2.73 11.00
N THR A 40 -26.73 -3.76 11.00
CA THR A 40 -26.75 -4.84 12.00
C THR A 40 -26.03 -4.46 13.30
N HIS A 41 -24.91 -3.74 13.21
CA HIS A 41 -23.98 -3.54 14.33
C HIS A 41 -23.81 -2.06 14.75
N GLY A 42 -24.49 -1.13 14.08
CA GLY A 42 -24.25 0.31 14.25
C GLY A 42 -24.39 0.83 15.69
N ASP A 43 -25.37 0.33 16.45
CA ASP A 43 -25.56 0.71 17.84
C ASP A 43 -24.40 0.26 18.74
N SER A 44 -23.87 -0.93 18.49
CA SER A 44 -22.68 -1.44 19.16
C SER A 44 -21.45 -0.61 18.80
N TRP A 45 -21.28 -0.31 17.52
CA TRP A 45 -20.18 0.53 17.04
C TRP A 45 -20.22 1.94 17.65
N ALA A 46 -21.39 2.55 17.74
CA ALA A 46 -21.54 3.87 18.36
C ALA A 46 -21.14 3.87 19.86
N LYS A 47 -21.43 2.78 20.58
CA LYS A 47 -20.98 2.62 21.98
C LYS A 47 -19.46 2.44 22.06
N GLN A 48 -18.88 1.68 21.13
CA GLN A 48 -17.42 1.52 21.04
C GLN A 48 -16.75 2.85 20.71
N ASP A 49 -17.29 3.62 19.74
CA ASP A 49 -16.73 4.92 19.34
C ASP A 49 -16.66 5.91 20.50
N LYS A 50 -17.68 5.95 21.37
CA LYS A 50 -17.62 6.78 22.58
C LYS A 50 -16.45 6.39 23.51
N LYS A 51 -16.24 5.08 23.73
CA LYS A 51 -15.12 4.58 24.55
C LYS A 51 -13.76 4.91 23.89
N ILE A 52 -13.67 4.75 22.57
CA ILE A 52 -12.46 5.06 21.81
C ILE A 52 -12.13 6.54 21.92
N GLN A 53 -13.09 7.43 21.67
CA GLN A 53 -12.87 8.87 21.76
C GLN A 53 -12.41 9.30 23.17
N ALA A 54 -13.01 8.74 24.21
CA ALA A 54 -12.55 8.97 25.58
C ALA A 54 -11.11 8.51 25.80
N LYS A 55 -10.74 7.31 25.30
CA LYS A 55 -9.37 6.76 25.39
C LYS A 55 -8.37 7.62 24.62
N LEU A 56 -8.69 8.02 23.39
CA LEU A 56 -7.84 8.88 22.56
C LEU A 56 -7.64 10.25 23.20
N SER A 57 -8.70 10.86 23.75
CA SER A 57 -8.61 12.14 24.47
C SER A 57 -7.75 12.03 25.73
N ALA A 58 -7.83 10.93 26.45
CA ALA A 58 -6.99 10.68 27.62
C ALA A 58 -5.51 10.51 27.24
N LEU A 59 -5.22 9.80 26.14
CA LEU A 59 -3.87 9.66 25.60
C LEU A 59 -3.30 11.00 25.15
N GLU A 60 -4.09 11.79 24.41
CA GLU A 60 -3.69 13.13 23.99
C GLU A 60 -3.38 14.03 25.18
N LYS A 61 -4.23 14.00 26.21
CA LYS A 61 -3.97 14.75 27.46
C LYS A 61 -2.70 14.27 28.18
N LYS A 62 -2.47 12.95 28.21
CA LYS A 62 -1.28 12.36 28.85
C LYS A 62 0.02 12.78 28.16
N HIS A 63 0.02 12.78 26.81
CA HIS A 63 1.22 13.00 26.00
C HIS A 63 1.33 14.43 25.44
N GLY A 64 0.31 15.28 25.63
CA GLY A 64 0.27 16.66 25.11
C GLY A 64 0.12 16.76 23.59
N ARG A 65 -0.10 15.64 22.90
CA ARG A 65 -0.23 15.57 21.45
C ARG A 65 -0.89 14.27 20.99
N LYS A 66 -1.37 14.24 19.75
CA LYS A 66 -1.83 13.03 19.07
C LYS A 66 -0.70 11.98 18.97
N PRO A 67 -1.04 10.68 18.81
CA PRO A 67 -0.03 9.63 18.68
C PRO A 67 0.81 9.79 17.42
N ASN A 68 2.06 9.41 17.47
CA ASN A 68 2.88 9.22 16.30
C ASN A 68 2.48 7.90 15.62
N ILE A 69 2.66 7.82 14.30
CA ILE A 69 2.36 6.63 13.52
C ILE A 69 3.58 6.31 12.64
N ILE A 70 4.09 5.10 12.77
CA ILE A 70 5.11 4.54 11.87
C ILE A 70 4.50 3.33 11.19
N HIS A 71 4.41 3.39 9.87
CA HIS A 71 3.98 2.30 9.02
C HIS A 71 5.17 1.79 8.22
N ILE A 72 5.46 0.51 8.38
CA ILE A 72 6.54 -0.18 7.66
C ILE A 72 5.92 -1.29 6.83
N MET A 73 6.13 -1.22 5.52
CA MET A 73 5.58 -2.19 4.58
C MET A 73 6.70 -2.71 3.67
N TRP A 74 7.14 -3.93 3.95
CA TRP A 74 8.13 -4.61 3.11
C TRP A 74 7.45 -5.41 1.98
N ASP A 75 8.26 -6.00 1.11
CA ASP A 75 7.83 -6.54 -0.17
C ASP A 75 7.62 -8.07 -0.12
N ASP A 76 6.68 -8.57 -0.92
CA ASP A 76 6.54 -9.95 -1.40
C ASP A 76 6.75 -11.05 -0.33
N THR A 77 6.07 -10.99 0.81
CA THR A 77 6.30 -11.93 1.91
C THR A 77 5.01 -12.57 2.41
N ALA A 78 4.99 -13.89 2.46
CA ALA A 78 3.87 -14.66 2.97
C ALA A 78 3.83 -14.72 4.49
N VAL A 79 2.65 -15.06 5.03
CA VAL A 79 2.43 -15.33 6.45
C VAL A 79 3.44 -16.35 7.01
N GLY A 80 3.79 -17.40 6.24
CA GLY A 80 4.71 -18.44 6.67
C GLY A 80 6.20 -18.09 6.61
N GLU A 81 6.55 -16.89 6.17
CA GLU A 81 7.95 -16.47 5.94
C GLU A 81 8.49 -15.56 7.03
N ILE A 82 7.67 -15.15 7.96
CA ILE A 82 8.12 -14.53 9.21
C ILE A 82 8.09 -15.56 10.34
N GLY A 83 8.99 -15.38 11.30
CA GLY A 83 9.14 -16.33 12.40
C GLY A 83 8.10 -16.17 13.50
N VAL A 84 6.83 -16.08 13.19
CA VAL A 84 5.82 -16.43 14.20
C VAL A 84 6.16 -17.85 14.64
N PRO A 85 6.23 -18.17 15.94
CA PRO A 85 6.92 -19.35 16.46
C PRO A 85 6.62 -20.67 15.76
N GLN A 86 5.37 -20.88 15.36
CA GLN A 86 4.92 -22.10 14.69
C GLN A 86 5.50 -22.23 13.26
N ASN A 87 5.63 -21.12 12.54
CA ASN A 87 6.12 -21.12 11.16
C ASN A 87 7.64 -21.30 11.12
N GLN A 88 8.34 -20.74 12.10
CA GLN A 88 9.79 -20.87 12.23
C GLN A 88 10.20 -22.35 12.37
N ALA A 89 9.48 -23.12 13.16
CA ALA A 89 9.76 -24.53 13.34
C ALA A 89 9.58 -25.35 12.05
N ALA A 90 8.59 -24.98 11.22
CA ALA A 90 8.29 -25.70 9.99
C ALA A 90 9.26 -25.41 8.84
N ARG A 91 9.82 -24.20 8.76
CA ARG A 91 10.58 -23.73 7.59
C ARG A 91 12.00 -23.24 7.90
N GLY A 92 12.38 -23.14 9.16
CA GLY A 92 13.69 -22.65 9.58
C GLY A 92 13.86 -21.12 9.48
N PHE A 93 12.82 -20.35 9.16
CA PHE A 93 12.86 -18.88 9.15
C PHE A 93 13.05 -18.35 10.57
N LYS A 94 14.01 -17.43 10.75
CA LYS A 94 14.33 -16.83 12.04
C LYS A 94 14.20 -15.32 11.97
N THR A 95 13.12 -14.79 12.54
CA THR A 95 12.94 -13.35 12.72
C THR A 95 12.68 -13.04 14.19
N PRO A 96 13.69 -13.18 15.08
CA PRO A 96 13.51 -13.11 16.53
C PRO A 96 12.99 -11.75 17.01
N ASN A 97 13.35 -10.66 16.33
CA ASN A 97 12.91 -9.32 16.70
C ASN A 97 11.45 -9.05 16.27
N MET A 98 11.02 -9.55 15.11
CA MET A 98 9.59 -9.55 14.73
C MET A 98 8.78 -10.40 15.70
N ASN A 99 9.28 -11.56 16.12
CA ASN A 99 8.63 -12.42 17.10
C ASN A 99 8.45 -11.69 18.44
N LYS A 100 9.50 -11.02 18.91
CA LYS A 100 9.46 -10.20 20.11
C LYS A 100 8.49 -9.04 19.95
N PHE A 101 8.52 -8.35 18.81
CA PHE A 101 7.61 -7.26 18.49
C PHE A 101 6.13 -7.72 18.54
N ALA A 102 5.81 -8.88 17.96
CA ALA A 102 4.48 -9.48 18.01
C ALA A 102 4.07 -9.86 19.45
N ALA A 103 4.99 -10.39 20.24
CA ALA A 103 4.75 -10.73 21.63
C ALA A 103 4.49 -9.50 22.52
N GLU A 104 5.10 -8.36 22.18
CA GLU A 104 4.89 -7.06 22.85
C GLU A 104 3.68 -6.29 22.29
N GLY A 105 3.05 -6.79 21.23
CA GLY A 105 1.92 -6.17 20.55
C GLY A 105 0.86 -7.17 20.12
N GLN A 106 0.42 -7.05 18.89
CA GLN A 106 -0.61 -7.90 18.28
C GLN A 106 -0.12 -8.45 16.95
N TYR A 107 -0.46 -9.72 16.67
CA TYR A 107 -0.33 -10.35 15.37
C TYR A 107 -1.72 -10.55 14.75
N TYR A 108 -1.91 -10.13 13.51
CA TYR A 108 -3.16 -10.28 12.77
C TYR A 108 -3.04 -11.43 11.78
N ALA A 109 -3.78 -12.50 12.03
CA ALA A 109 -3.71 -13.72 11.23
C ALA A 109 -4.48 -13.65 9.92
N ARG A 110 -5.36 -12.65 9.75
CA ARG A 110 -6.21 -12.48 8.55
C ARG A 110 -6.16 -11.04 8.03
N MET A 111 -4.94 -10.54 7.82
CA MET A 111 -4.72 -9.28 7.12
C MET A 111 -4.70 -9.54 5.61
N TYR A 112 -5.57 -8.85 4.89
CA TYR A 112 -5.67 -8.93 3.43
C TYR A 112 -5.14 -7.68 2.77
N THR A 113 -4.52 -7.87 1.60
CA THR A 113 -4.01 -6.81 0.74
C THR A 113 -4.57 -6.97 -0.68
N GLU A 114 -4.18 -6.10 -1.58
CA GLU A 114 -4.30 -6.37 -3.01
C GLU A 114 -3.24 -7.40 -3.43
N PRO A 115 -3.40 -8.08 -4.58
CA PRO A 115 -2.54 -9.22 -4.92
C PRO A 115 -1.13 -8.84 -5.39
N SER A 116 -0.76 -7.54 -5.42
CA SER A 116 0.54 -7.09 -5.94
C SER A 116 0.96 -5.75 -5.35
N CYS A 117 2.24 -5.39 -5.54
CA CYS A 117 2.89 -4.24 -4.91
C CYS A 117 2.19 -2.89 -5.20
N THR A 118 2.11 -2.49 -6.48
CA THR A 118 1.47 -1.22 -6.86
C THR A 118 0.03 -1.13 -6.38
N PRO A 119 -0.83 -2.15 -6.62
CA PRO A 119 -2.19 -2.14 -6.10
C PRO A 119 -2.28 -2.00 -4.59
N SER A 120 -1.48 -2.74 -3.83
CA SER A 120 -1.50 -2.68 -2.36
C SER A 120 -1.03 -1.33 -1.83
N ARG A 121 0.03 -0.78 -2.42
CA ARG A 121 0.55 0.53 -2.02
C ARG A 121 -0.44 1.65 -2.34
N ALA A 122 -1.11 1.58 -3.49
CA ALA A 122 -2.17 2.50 -3.85
C ALA A 122 -3.39 2.37 -2.92
N ALA A 123 -3.79 1.14 -2.59
CA ALA A 123 -4.90 0.88 -1.68
C ALA A 123 -4.62 1.39 -0.26
N PHE A 124 -3.40 1.19 0.24
CA PHE A 124 -2.94 1.77 1.51
C PHE A 124 -3.00 3.31 1.51
N MET A 125 -2.46 3.92 0.46
CA MET A 125 -2.36 5.38 0.37
C MET A 125 -3.72 6.07 0.28
N THR A 126 -4.71 5.45 -0.36
CA THR A 126 -6.00 6.09 -0.68
C THR A 126 -7.18 5.57 0.13
N GLY A 127 -7.02 4.43 0.84
CA GLY A 127 -8.13 3.75 1.50
C GLY A 127 -9.15 3.12 0.54
N ARG A 128 -8.76 2.91 -0.72
CA ARG A 128 -9.62 2.45 -1.82
C ARG A 128 -9.01 1.25 -2.52
N HIS A 129 -9.82 0.29 -2.96
CA HIS A 129 -9.33 -0.75 -3.87
C HIS A 129 -8.63 -0.14 -5.09
N ALA A 130 -7.55 -0.75 -5.54
CA ALA A 130 -6.72 -0.23 -6.62
C ALA A 130 -7.47 -0.03 -7.94
N VAL A 131 -8.51 -0.81 -8.20
CA VAL A 131 -9.40 -0.63 -9.37
C VAL A 131 -10.15 0.70 -9.36
N ARG A 132 -10.35 1.30 -8.19
CA ARG A 132 -11.06 2.58 -8.07
C ARG A 132 -10.20 3.79 -8.39
N ASN A 133 -8.87 3.66 -8.27
CA ASN A 133 -7.92 4.72 -8.56
C ASN A 133 -7.06 4.46 -9.82
N GLY A 134 -7.27 3.32 -10.48
CA GLY A 134 -6.56 2.93 -11.70
C GLY A 134 -5.23 2.22 -11.49
N MET A 135 -4.74 2.08 -10.26
CA MET A 135 -3.43 1.50 -9.96
C MET A 135 -3.49 -0.03 -9.73
N TYR A 136 -4.29 -0.74 -10.50
CA TYR A 136 -4.60 -2.16 -10.30
C TYR A 136 -3.62 -3.13 -10.98
N THR A 137 -2.61 -2.62 -11.69
CA THR A 137 -1.50 -3.40 -12.27
C THR A 137 -0.17 -2.96 -11.68
N VAL A 138 0.84 -3.82 -11.76
CA VAL A 138 2.21 -3.45 -11.40
C VAL A 138 2.72 -2.40 -12.38
N SER A 139 3.18 -1.27 -11.87
CA SER A 139 3.74 -0.20 -12.70
C SER A 139 5.21 -0.46 -13.04
N PHE A 140 5.56 -0.20 -14.28
CA PHE A 140 6.93 -0.35 -14.80
C PHE A 140 7.49 0.97 -15.34
N PRO A 141 8.83 1.12 -15.37
CA PRO A 141 9.50 2.37 -15.74
C PRO A 141 9.13 2.96 -17.10
N TYR A 142 8.62 2.15 -18.02
CA TYR A 142 8.28 2.60 -19.38
C TYR A 142 6.81 2.98 -19.58
N GLU A 143 5.98 2.80 -18.58
CA GLU A 143 4.56 3.09 -18.66
C GLU A 143 4.28 4.58 -18.56
N TYR A 144 5.20 5.36 -17.98
CA TYR A 144 5.07 6.79 -17.74
C TYR A 144 3.71 7.14 -17.14
N GLY A 145 3.39 6.50 -16.05
CA GLY A 145 2.13 6.64 -15.36
C GLY A 145 2.31 6.79 -13.87
N GLY A 146 1.23 6.95 -13.18
CA GLY A 146 1.24 7.02 -11.72
C GLY A 146 -0.11 7.37 -11.14
N MET A 147 -0.15 7.45 -9.83
CA MET A 147 -1.37 7.81 -9.10
C MET A 147 -1.85 9.20 -9.52
N SER A 148 -3.16 9.32 -9.74
CA SER A 148 -3.80 10.57 -10.10
C SER A 148 -3.74 11.57 -8.94
N GLU A 149 -3.53 12.85 -9.25
CA GLU A 149 -3.61 13.97 -8.30
C GLU A 149 -5.00 14.17 -7.70
N GLU A 150 -6.04 13.58 -8.30
CA GLU A 150 -7.38 13.59 -7.73
C GLU A 150 -7.53 12.70 -6.50
N GLU A 151 -6.61 11.76 -6.27
CA GLU A 151 -6.65 10.89 -5.11
C GLU A 151 -6.11 11.64 -3.87
N THR A 152 -6.78 11.44 -2.75
CA THR A 152 -6.36 12.00 -1.47
C THR A 152 -5.65 10.92 -0.66
N THR A 153 -4.38 11.12 -0.40
CA THR A 153 -3.55 10.14 0.30
C THR A 153 -3.69 10.26 1.82
N ILE A 154 -3.32 9.19 2.52
CA ILE A 154 -3.25 9.23 4.00
C ILE A 154 -2.26 10.30 4.50
N ALA A 155 -1.19 10.56 3.77
CA ALA A 155 -0.23 11.59 4.15
C ALA A 155 -0.85 13.01 4.04
N GLU A 156 -1.67 13.27 3.03
CA GLU A 156 -2.41 14.53 2.90
C GLU A 156 -3.44 14.70 4.02
N VAL A 157 -4.18 13.62 4.34
CA VAL A 157 -5.15 13.62 5.46
C VAL A 157 -4.45 13.93 6.77
N LEU A 158 -3.32 13.28 7.05
CA LEU A 158 -2.58 13.47 8.30
C LEU A 158 -1.84 14.83 8.33
N SER A 159 -1.27 15.27 7.21
CA SER A 159 -0.66 16.60 7.06
C SER A 159 -1.68 17.70 7.34
N SER A 160 -2.93 17.55 6.86
CA SER A 160 -4.04 18.48 7.14
C SER A 160 -4.44 18.53 8.62
N ALA A 161 -4.16 17.45 9.36
CA ALA A 161 -4.34 17.39 10.81
C ALA A 161 -3.11 17.87 11.62
N GLY A 162 -2.10 18.40 10.95
CA GLY A 162 -0.91 18.97 11.58
C GLY A 162 0.25 18.00 11.83
N TYR A 163 0.19 16.79 11.29
CA TYR A 163 1.31 15.85 11.36
C TYR A 163 2.50 16.32 10.52
N ALA A 164 3.70 16.04 11.00
CA ALA A 164 4.88 15.99 10.13
C ALA A 164 4.88 14.65 9.40
N THR A 165 5.16 14.66 8.10
CA THR A 165 5.01 13.47 7.25
C THR A 165 6.28 13.16 6.49
N ALA A 166 6.71 11.88 6.46
CA ALA A 166 7.88 11.46 5.71
C ALA A 166 7.66 10.11 5.02
N PHE A 167 8.25 9.98 3.83
CA PHE A 167 8.25 8.75 3.07
C PHE A 167 9.68 8.33 2.73
N TYR A 168 10.02 7.06 3.02
CA TYR A 168 11.33 6.51 2.69
C TYR A 168 11.20 5.11 2.10
N GLY A 169 11.85 4.87 0.96
CA GLY A 169 11.94 3.56 0.34
C GLY A 169 11.10 3.38 -0.92
N LYS A 170 10.54 2.19 -1.12
CA LYS A 170 9.81 1.81 -2.34
C LYS A 170 8.46 2.51 -2.46
N GLY A 171 8.32 3.42 -3.41
CA GLY A 171 7.05 4.10 -3.70
C GLY A 171 6.09 3.26 -4.52
N HIS A 172 6.54 2.83 -5.68
CA HIS A 172 5.84 2.01 -6.66
C HIS A 172 4.46 2.56 -7.08
N LEU A 173 4.33 3.88 -7.12
CA LEU A 173 3.11 4.60 -7.49
C LEU A 173 3.28 5.47 -8.74
N GLY A 174 4.34 5.20 -9.51
CA GLY A 174 4.64 5.89 -10.76
C GLY A 174 5.75 6.93 -10.65
N ASP A 175 6.09 7.50 -11.81
CA ASP A 175 7.21 8.42 -12.01
C ASP A 175 6.80 9.76 -12.61
N ILE A 176 5.52 10.03 -12.75
CA ILE A 176 5.01 11.34 -13.15
C ILE A 176 5.00 12.31 -11.97
N GLU A 177 5.18 13.59 -12.23
CA GLU A 177 5.35 14.62 -11.20
C GLU A 177 4.23 14.62 -10.15
N GLN A 178 2.99 14.47 -10.59
CA GLN A 178 1.82 14.41 -9.69
C GLN A 178 1.87 13.23 -8.71
N SER A 179 2.56 12.14 -9.06
CA SER A 179 2.71 10.95 -8.21
C SER A 179 3.98 10.97 -7.34
N TYR A 180 4.73 12.07 -7.32
CA TYR A 180 5.87 12.20 -6.41
C TYR A 180 5.41 12.24 -4.96
N MET A 181 6.12 11.57 -4.07
CA MET A 181 5.75 11.47 -2.66
C MET A 181 5.59 12.86 -2.02
N THR A 182 6.39 13.84 -2.44
CA THR A 182 6.29 15.22 -1.97
C THR A 182 5.03 15.95 -2.44
N ASN A 183 4.41 15.50 -3.54
CA ASN A 183 3.14 16.02 -4.05
C ASN A 183 1.94 15.23 -3.50
N MET A 184 2.20 14.05 -2.93
CA MET A 184 1.21 13.20 -2.27
C MET A 184 1.17 13.36 -0.73
N GLY A 185 1.52 14.56 -0.23
CA GLY A 185 1.30 14.93 1.16
C GLY A 185 2.50 14.74 2.11
N PHE A 186 3.63 14.20 1.64
CA PHE A 186 4.81 14.04 2.48
C PHE A 186 5.69 15.31 2.50
N ASP A 187 6.06 15.77 3.71
CA ASP A 187 6.91 16.95 3.90
C ASP A 187 8.35 16.71 3.40
N GLU A 188 8.85 15.48 3.52
CA GLU A 188 10.13 15.07 2.94
C GLU A 188 10.08 13.59 2.51
N ALA A 189 10.81 13.27 1.45
CA ALA A 189 10.86 11.92 0.92
C ALA A 189 12.21 11.58 0.27
N LEU A 190 12.56 10.29 0.36
CA LEU A 190 13.59 9.63 -0.44
C LEU A 190 13.00 8.29 -0.90
N TRP A 191 12.77 8.13 -2.21
CA TRP A 191 11.98 6.99 -2.67
C TRP A 191 12.42 6.47 -4.05
N CYS A 192 12.11 5.18 -4.29
CA CYS A 192 12.13 4.60 -5.62
C CYS A 192 10.73 4.75 -6.25
N PRO A 193 10.59 5.36 -7.44
CA PRO A 193 9.29 5.46 -8.14
C PRO A 193 8.66 4.11 -8.46
N TYR A 194 9.49 3.09 -8.64
CA TYR A 194 9.13 1.71 -8.98
C TYR A 194 9.59 0.72 -7.91
N ASN A 195 9.60 -0.56 -8.26
CA ASN A 195 10.21 -1.63 -7.46
C ASN A 195 11.73 -1.68 -7.66
N GLN A 196 12.35 -2.78 -7.22
CA GLN A 196 13.77 -3.07 -7.38
C GLN A 196 14.11 -3.66 -8.75
N VAL A 197 13.36 -3.32 -9.80
CA VAL A 197 13.56 -3.88 -11.14
C VAL A 197 15.02 -3.91 -11.57
N PRO A 198 15.83 -2.85 -11.38
CA PRO A 198 17.24 -2.93 -11.72
C PRO A 198 18.03 -3.99 -10.94
N SER A 199 17.72 -4.21 -9.66
CA SER A 199 18.40 -5.27 -8.89
C SER A 199 18.03 -6.68 -9.35
N MET A 200 16.88 -6.83 -9.99
CA MET A 200 16.45 -8.11 -10.59
C MET A 200 17.28 -8.49 -11.80
N TYR A 201 17.92 -7.53 -12.44
CA TYR A 201 18.71 -7.72 -13.65
C TYR A 201 20.23 -7.64 -13.44
N VAL A 202 20.66 -7.22 -12.25
CA VAL A 202 22.09 -7.22 -11.90
C VAL A 202 22.55 -8.65 -11.64
N PRO A 203 23.63 -9.12 -12.27
CA PRO A 203 24.20 -10.43 -11.97
C PRO A 203 24.54 -10.56 -10.49
N ARG A 204 24.12 -11.67 -9.88
CA ARG A 204 24.38 -12.00 -8.49
C ARG A 204 25.47 -13.07 -8.39
N GLY A 205 26.70 -12.72 -8.75
CA GLY A 205 27.78 -13.69 -8.75
C GLY A 205 27.44 -14.93 -9.57
N ASP A 206 27.50 -16.11 -8.96
CA ASP A 206 27.27 -17.39 -9.61
C ASP A 206 25.80 -17.68 -9.98
N LEU A 207 24.84 -16.87 -9.49
CA LEU A 207 23.41 -17.11 -9.67
C LEU A 207 22.85 -16.49 -10.97
N GLY A 208 23.62 -15.62 -11.63
CA GLY A 208 23.15 -14.88 -12.80
C GLY A 208 22.02 -13.87 -12.48
N PRO A 209 21.49 -13.20 -13.51
CA PRO A 209 20.37 -12.29 -13.34
C PRO A 209 19.08 -13.05 -13.02
N MET A 210 18.24 -12.49 -12.18
CA MET A 210 16.94 -13.08 -11.82
C MET A 210 16.00 -13.20 -13.01
N PHE A 211 16.08 -12.26 -13.96
CA PHE A 211 15.43 -12.29 -15.26
C PHE A 211 16.50 -12.25 -16.34
N PRO A 212 16.86 -13.38 -16.95
CA PRO A 212 17.76 -13.34 -18.07
C PRO A 212 17.07 -12.61 -19.22
N THR A 213 17.67 -11.51 -19.67
CA THR A 213 17.29 -10.78 -20.89
C THR A 213 17.28 -11.69 -22.12
N SER A 214 18.04 -12.79 -22.07
CA SER A 214 18.01 -13.86 -23.05
C SER A 214 16.66 -14.57 -23.22
N VAL A 215 15.68 -14.32 -22.33
CA VAL A 215 14.32 -14.90 -22.46
C VAL A 215 13.43 -14.10 -23.40
N MET A 216 13.74 -12.82 -23.64
CA MET A 216 12.96 -11.95 -24.55
C MET A 216 13.85 -11.01 -25.37
N PRO A 217 14.88 -11.50 -26.10
CA PRO A 217 15.74 -10.64 -26.91
C PRO A 217 14.96 -9.94 -28.03
N GLU A 218 13.84 -10.53 -28.46
CA GLU A 218 13.01 -9.95 -29.53
C GLU A 218 12.22 -8.72 -29.05
N LEU A 219 11.89 -8.64 -27.77
CA LEU A 219 11.20 -7.47 -27.20
C LEU A 219 12.13 -6.28 -26.97
N TYR A 220 13.45 -6.52 -26.96
CA TYR A 220 14.46 -5.52 -26.65
C TYR A 220 15.65 -5.58 -27.61
N PRO A 221 15.44 -5.46 -28.93
CA PRO A 221 16.49 -5.68 -29.95
C PRO A 221 17.63 -4.66 -29.90
N ASN A 222 17.45 -3.53 -29.22
CA ASN A 222 18.49 -2.52 -28.99
C ASN A 222 19.02 -2.51 -27.56
N ASP A 223 18.72 -3.59 -26.89
CA ASP A 223 19.13 -3.89 -25.54
C ASP A 223 19.22 -2.66 -24.61
N PRO A 224 18.07 -2.19 -24.07
CA PRO A 224 18.13 -1.27 -22.94
C PRO A 224 18.80 -1.94 -21.73
N TYR A 225 19.11 -3.24 -21.81
CA TYR A 225 19.59 -4.13 -20.78
C TYR A 225 20.92 -4.79 -21.17
N ASP A 226 21.84 -4.00 -21.76
CA ASP A 226 23.18 -4.48 -22.08
C ASP A 226 23.94 -4.83 -20.80
N MET A 227 23.90 -6.10 -20.43
CA MET A 227 24.49 -6.66 -19.23
C MET A 227 26.01 -6.48 -19.17
N ASP A 228 26.67 -6.49 -20.34
CA ASP A 228 28.13 -6.33 -20.44
C ASP A 228 28.58 -4.90 -20.15
N LYS A 229 27.68 -3.94 -20.24
CA LYS A 229 27.96 -2.51 -20.01
C LYS A 229 27.38 -1.94 -18.73
N GLY A 230 26.95 -2.78 -17.77
CA GLY A 230 26.30 -2.32 -16.57
C GLY A 230 24.88 -1.82 -16.89
N TRP A 231 23.97 -2.75 -16.94
CA TRP A 231 22.60 -2.59 -17.37
C TRP A 231 21.84 -1.43 -16.73
N ARG A 232 21.13 -0.67 -17.58
CA ARG A 232 20.11 0.31 -17.16
C ARG A 232 19.11 0.59 -18.26
N PRO A 233 17.82 0.55 -17.98
CA PRO A 233 16.84 1.14 -18.87
C PRO A 233 17.21 2.59 -19.16
N ARG A 234 17.24 2.97 -20.41
CA ARG A 234 17.41 4.37 -20.79
C ARG A 234 16.28 5.19 -20.18
N GLY A 235 16.63 6.23 -19.42
CA GLY A 235 15.64 7.08 -18.77
C GLY A 235 15.05 6.54 -17.46
N TYR A 236 15.55 5.44 -16.93
CA TYR A 236 15.12 4.94 -15.64
C TYR A 236 15.59 5.86 -14.50
N VAL A 237 14.62 6.29 -13.69
CA VAL A 237 14.87 6.99 -12.43
C VAL A 237 14.80 5.97 -11.32
N TRP A 238 15.90 5.72 -10.64
CA TRP A 238 15.96 4.69 -9.62
C TRP A 238 15.61 5.18 -8.22
N ALA A 239 15.99 6.41 -7.89
CA ALA A 239 15.66 7.04 -6.62
C ALA A 239 15.53 8.56 -6.79
N LEU A 240 14.54 9.10 -6.11
CA LEU A 240 14.22 10.52 -6.04
C LEU A 240 14.26 10.99 -4.60
N GLU A 241 14.66 12.24 -4.40
CA GLU A 241 14.52 12.91 -3.12
C GLU A 241 13.94 14.31 -3.28
N GLY A 242 13.22 14.76 -2.26
CA GLY A 242 12.63 16.09 -2.26
C GLY A 242 11.97 16.47 -0.95
N ARG A 243 11.48 17.70 -0.94
CA ARG A 243 10.64 18.25 0.13
C ARG A 243 9.40 18.88 -0.47
N LYS A 244 8.31 18.88 0.27
CA LYS A 244 7.04 19.50 -0.13
C LYS A 244 7.25 20.96 -0.54
N GLY A 245 6.76 21.31 -1.72
CA GLY A 245 6.93 22.65 -2.31
C GLY A 245 8.34 22.96 -2.81
N GLY A 246 9.29 22.04 -2.70
CA GLY A 246 10.63 22.14 -3.24
C GLY A 246 10.82 21.36 -4.53
N LYS A 247 12.00 21.48 -5.10
CA LYS A 247 12.37 20.70 -6.29
C LYS A 247 12.72 19.27 -5.91
N VAL A 248 12.31 18.33 -6.76
CA VAL A 248 12.67 16.92 -6.69
C VAL A 248 13.93 16.70 -7.54
N ARG A 249 14.84 15.88 -7.05
CA ARG A 249 16.07 15.51 -7.76
C ARG A 249 16.34 14.02 -7.66
N GLU A 250 17.12 13.49 -8.57
CA GLU A 250 17.65 12.15 -8.44
C GLU A 250 18.62 12.07 -7.26
N TRP A 251 18.53 10.98 -6.50
CA TRP A 251 19.45 10.69 -5.40
C TRP A 251 20.57 9.78 -5.89
N GLY A 252 21.82 10.17 -5.56
CA GLY A 252 23.01 9.37 -5.81
C GLY A 252 23.34 9.14 -7.29
N THR A 253 24.25 8.23 -7.51
CA THR A 253 24.60 7.74 -8.84
C THR A 253 23.70 6.57 -9.23
N PRO A 254 23.62 6.26 -10.51
CA PRO A 254 22.83 5.14 -10.99
C PRO A 254 23.30 3.81 -10.40
N PRO A 255 22.39 2.89 -10.06
CA PRO A 255 22.66 1.78 -9.17
C PRO A 255 23.52 0.68 -9.77
N ASN A 256 24.46 0.23 -8.99
CA ASN A 256 24.88 -1.15 -8.93
C ASN A 256 24.22 -1.80 -7.70
N GLU A 257 24.48 -3.05 -7.43
CA GLU A 257 23.93 -3.76 -6.27
C GLU A 257 24.26 -3.04 -4.95
N ASP A 258 25.49 -2.56 -4.79
CA ASP A 258 25.94 -1.82 -3.60
C ASP A 258 25.14 -0.52 -3.37
N ASP A 259 24.68 0.13 -4.42
CA ASP A 259 23.94 1.38 -4.28
C ASP A 259 22.55 1.18 -3.68
N TYR A 260 21.92 -0.01 -3.87
CA TYR A 260 20.66 -0.35 -3.19
C TYR A 260 20.86 -0.50 -1.69
N TYR A 261 21.94 -1.11 -1.24
CA TYR A 261 22.28 -1.17 0.19
C TYR A 261 22.56 0.21 0.76
N LYS A 262 23.24 1.08 0.02
CA LYS A 262 23.48 2.49 0.42
C LYS A 262 22.16 3.26 0.51
N LEU A 263 21.25 3.05 -0.45
CA LEU A 263 19.94 3.70 -0.45
C LEU A 263 19.10 3.23 0.73
N GLU A 264 19.09 1.92 1.00
CA GLU A 264 18.40 1.35 2.17
C GLU A 264 18.93 1.93 3.47
N ALA A 265 20.26 1.94 3.65
CA ALA A 265 20.91 2.52 4.83
C ALA A 265 20.59 4.02 4.98
N GLU A 266 20.51 4.78 3.89
CA GLU A 266 20.13 6.20 3.94
C GLU A 266 18.64 6.37 4.28
N CYS A 267 17.75 5.52 3.79
CA CYS A 267 16.32 5.52 4.17
C CYS A 267 16.15 5.24 5.67
N GLN A 268 16.87 4.26 6.21
CA GLN A 268 16.89 3.94 7.63
C GLN A 268 17.41 5.12 8.47
N LYS A 269 18.53 5.70 8.08
CA LYS A 269 19.15 6.87 8.73
C LYS A 269 18.19 8.08 8.74
N ARG A 270 17.52 8.36 7.61
CA ARG A 270 16.55 9.46 7.50
C ARG A 270 15.30 9.20 8.36
N THR A 271 14.84 7.96 8.44
CA THR A 271 13.75 7.57 9.34
C THR A 271 14.08 7.96 10.79
N LEU A 272 15.26 7.57 11.28
CA LEU A 272 15.69 7.92 12.64
C LEU A 272 15.89 9.44 12.82
N ALA A 273 16.45 10.12 11.83
CA ALA A 273 16.64 11.56 11.87
C ALA A 273 15.30 12.32 11.90
N PHE A 274 14.29 11.84 11.18
CA PHE A 274 12.96 12.42 11.17
C PHE A 274 12.25 12.25 12.52
N ILE A 275 12.42 11.11 13.18
CA ILE A 275 11.92 10.88 14.54
C ILE A 275 12.52 11.91 15.50
N ARG A 276 13.87 12.08 15.50
CA ARG A 276 14.57 13.06 16.33
C ARG A 276 14.07 14.48 16.10
N LYS A 277 13.96 14.88 14.83
CA LYS A 277 13.50 16.21 14.43
C LYS A 277 12.08 16.48 14.93
N SER A 278 11.17 15.52 14.73
CA SER A 278 9.76 15.66 15.09
C SER A 278 9.55 15.62 16.60
N ALA A 279 10.28 14.75 17.32
CA ALA A 279 10.27 14.67 18.76
C ALA A 279 10.73 16.00 19.39
N LYS A 280 11.87 16.56 18.92
CA LYS A 280 12.40 17.84 19.36
C LYS A 280 11.41 18.99 19.10
N ALA A 281 10.68 18.94 17.99
CA ALA A 281 9.67 19.94 17.64
C ALA A 281 8.34 19.75 18.39
N ASN A 282 8.22 18.71 19.21
CA ASN A 282 6.98 18.27 19.86
C ASN A 282 5.79 18.11 18.89
N LYS A 283 6.06 17.70 17.64
CA LYS A 283 5.07 17.56 16.58
C LYS A 283 4.71 16.09 16.39
N PRO A 284 3.43 15.70 16.31
CA PRO A 284 3.07 14.34 15.95
C PRO A 284 3.57 14.05 14.53
N PHE A 285 3.99 12.83 14.26
CA PHE A 285 4.54 12.46 12.96
C PHE A 285 3.94 11.17 12.40
N PHE A 286 3.91 11.13 11.08
CA PHE A 286 3.63 9.94 10.29
C PHE A 286 4.83 9.63 9.41
N ILE A 287 5.34 8.42 9.53
CA ILE A 287 6.41 7.90 8.68
C ILE A 287 5.86 6.68 7.95
N SER A 288 5.95 6.67 6.62
CA SER A 288 5.81 5.48 5.80
C SER A 288 7.21 5.06 5.35
N TYR A 289 7.77 4.05 6.00
CA TYR A 289 9.04 3.45 5.61
C TYR A 289 8.76 2.14 4.87
N GLN A 290 9.26 2.03 3.66
CA GLN A 290 9.01 0.89 2.79
C GLN A 290 10.36 0.33 2.31
N PRO A 291 10.94 -0.64 3.04
CA PRO A 291 12.25 -1.21 2.75
C PRO A 291 12.38 -1.59 1.28
N ILE A 292 13.47 -1.11 0.65
CA ILE A 292 13.70 -1.28 -0.79
C ILE A 292 14.23 -2.67 -1.09
N ALA A 293 15.04 -3.16 -0.18
CA ALA A 293 15.84 -4.36 -0.37
C ALA A 293 15.09 -5.67 -0.10
N ALA A 294 13.81 -5.58 0.36
CA ALA A 294 13.04 -6.67 0.96
C ALA A 294 12.82 -7.82 0.00
N SER A 295 13.15 -8.32 -0.86
CA SER A 295 12.90 -9.61 -1.55
C SER A 295 13.90 -9.94 -2.66
N PHE A 296 14.76 -9.00 -2.99
CA PHE A 296 15.56 -9.15 -4.22
C PHE A 296 17.06 -8.95 -4.04
N LEU A 297 17.50 -8.46 -2.89
CA LEU A 297 18.92 -8.35 -2.58
C LEU A 297 19.30 -9.49 -1.63
N GLY A 298 20.24 -10.30 -2.04
CA GLY A 298 20.87 -11.28 -1.16
C GLY A 298 21.68 -10.59 -0.05
N PRO A 299 22.44 -11.35 0.74
CA PRO A 299 23.36 -10.78 1.71
C PRO A 299 24.32 -9.82 1.02
N LYS A 300 24.77 -8.81 1.75
CA LYS A 300 25.76 -7.86 1.23
C LYS A 300 26.97 -8.60 0.65
N PRO A 301 27.57 -8.12 -0.42
CA PRO A 301 28.77 -8.74 -0.96
C PRO A 301 29.83 -8.97 0.12
N GLY A 302 30.28 -10.21 0.23
CA GLY A 302 31.27 -10.62 1.25
C GLY A 302 30.69 -11.05 2.61
N GLU A 303 29.37 -10.93 2.83
CA GLU A 303 28.71 -11.46 4.02
C GLU A 303 28.19 -12.90 3.76
N PRO A 304 28.35 -13.82 4.72
CA PRO A 304 27.84 -15.16 4.56
C PRO A 304 26.31 -15.17 4.62
N ARG A 305 25.67 -16.08 3.88
CA ARG A 305 24.25 -16.36 4.02
C ARG A 305 23.91 -16.75 5.47
N VAL A 306 22.89 -16.13 6.02
CA VAL A 306 22.48 -16.36 7.42
C VAL A 306 21.83 -17.74 7.59
N THR A 307 21.16 -18.23 6.56
CA THR A 307 20.53 -19.57 6.59
C THR A 307 20.72 -20.29 5.26
N VAL A 308 21.20 -21.55 5.35
CA VAL A 308 21.41 -22.40 4.19
C VAL A 308 20.09 -22.96 3.63
N SER A 309 19.01 -22.99 4.44
CA SER A 309 17.79 -23.72 4.15
C SER A 309 16.60 -22.87 3.66
N ALA A 310 16.69 -21.54 3.77
CA ALA A 310 15.53 -20.67 3.55
C ALA A 310 15.67 -19.68 2.38
N GLY A 311 16.80 -19.73 1.65
CA GLY A 311 17.04 -18.91 0.46
C GLY A 311 17.31 -17.43 0.73
N LEU A 312 17.43 -16.64 -0.33
CA LEU A 312 17.81 -15.22 -0.30
C LEU A 312 16.80 -14.33 0.43
N LEU A 313 15.51 -14.64 0.36
CA LEU A 313 14.47 -13.89 1.05
C LEU A 313 14.69 -13.88 2.57
N GLN A 314 15.15 -15.00 3.13
CA GLN A 314 15.43 -15.09 4.56
C GLN A 314 16.60 -14.17 4.97
N ASP A 315 17.67 -14.15 4.18
CA ASP A 315 18.83 -13.31 4.46
C ASP A 315 18.44 -11.83 4.52
N PHE A 316 17.57 -11.42 3.60
CA PHE A 316 17.04 -10.07 3.60
C PHE A 316 16.11 -9.78 4.78
N LEU A 317 15.18 -10.67 5.09
CA LEU A 317 14.29 -10.51 6.24
C LEU A 317 15.05 -10.45 7.56
N VAL A 318 16.16 -11.16 7.68
CA VAL A 318 17.04 -11.10 8.86
C VAL A 318 17.71 -9.73 8.99
N GLU A 319 18.17 -9.12 7.90
CA GLU A 319 18.74 -7.77 7.95
C GLU A 319 17.69 -6.75 8.41
N PHE A 320 16.49 -6.81 7.86
CA PHE A 320 15.38 -5.96 8.30
C PHE A 320 14.97 -6.27 9.76
N ASP A 321 14.89 -7.54 10.15
CA ASP A 321 14.60 -7.95 11.53
C ASP A 321 15.59 -7.34 12.53
N ASN A 322 16.87 -7.32 12.17
CA ASN A 322 17.93 -6.73 12.99
C ASN A 322 17.84 -5.20 13.11
N TRP A 323 17.17 -4.52 12.17
CA TRP A 323 16.97 -3.07 12.26
C TRP A 323 15.81 -2.68 13.18
N ILE A 324 14.83 -3.55 13.41
CA ILE A 324 13.68 -3.27 14.30
C ILE A 324 14.10 -2.80 15.70
N PRO A 325 15.04 -3.47 16.40
CA PRO A 325 15.54 -2.99 17.68
C PRO A 325 16.18 -1.59 17.64
N VAL A 326 16.80 -1.23 16.51
CA VAL A 326 17.43 0.09 16.32
C VAL A 326 16.33 1.16 16.28
N LEU A 327 15.26 0.93 15.53
CA LEU A 327 14.09 1.82 15.48
C LEU A 327 13.45 1.99 16.85
N LEU A 328 13.18 0.88 17.54
CA LEU A 328 12.54 0.92 18.86
C LEU A 328 13.43 1.59 19.92
N LYS A 329 14.75 1.41 19.83
CA LYS A 329 15.70 2.13 20.67
C LYS A 329 15.63 3.64 20.43
N GLU A 330 15.58 4.07 19.18
CA GLU A 330 15.46 5.49 18.86
C GLU A 330 14.19 6.10 19.46
N LEU A 331 13.04 5.41 19.37
CA LEU A 331 11.79 5.89 19.95
C LEU A 331 11.89 6.04 21.48
N ARG A 332 12.59 5.11 22.15
CA ARG A 332 12.86 5.20 23.60
C ARG A 332 13.80 6.38 23.94
N ASP A 333 14.90 6.49 23.19
CA ASP A 333 15.90 7.55 23.41
C ASP A 333 15.28 8.96 23.24
N GLN A 334 14.29 9.09 22.34
CA GLN A 334 13.55 10.34 22.14
C GLN A 334 12.35 10.50 23.08
N GLY A 335 12.07 9.53 23.96
CA GLY A 335 10.95 9.57 24.89
C GLY A 335 9.57 9.55 24.25
N VAL A 336 9.45 8.98 23.04
CA VAL A 336 8.18 8.98 22.27
C VAL A 336 7.58 7.59 22.06
N GLU A 337 8.23 6.52 22.53
CA GLU A 337 7.81 5.15 22.30
C GLU A 337 6.38 4.88 22.80
N GLU A 338 6.05 5.35 24.02
CA GLU A 338 4.73 5.17 24.63
C GLU A 338 3.58 5.85 23.87
N ASN A 339 3.89 6.85 23.03
CA ASN A 339 2.92 7.56 22.20
C ASN A 339 3.12 7.28 20.70
N THR A 340 3.68 6.14 20.36
CA THR A 340 3.93 5.77 18.97
C THR A 340 3.31 4.42 18.65
N LEU A 341 2.40 4.43 17.66
CA LEU A 341 1.90 3.24 17.00
C LEU A 341 2.92 2.82 15.93
N VAL A 342 3.43 1.61 16.01
CA VAL A 342 4.28 1.01 14.99
C VAL A 342 3.56 -0.16 14.34
N VAL A 343 3.45 -0.13 13.02
CA VAL A 343 2.78 -1.14 12.19
C VAL A 343 3.82 -1.74 11.24
N LEU A 344 3.97 -3.05 11.26
CA LEU A 344 4.84 -3.82 10.38
C LEU A 344 3.99 -4.78 9.55
N MET A 345 4.12 -4.76 8.22
CA MET A 345 3.37 -5.65 7.34
C MET A 345 4.10 -5.90 6.01
N ALA A 346 3.67 -6.94 5.28
CA ALA A 346 4.02 -7.11 3.87
C ALA A 346 2.95 -6.46 2.97
N ASP A 347 3.30 -6.18 1.72
CA ASP A 347 2.38 -5.58 0.74
C ASP A 347 1.55 -6.61 -0.03
N ASN A 348 2.08 -7.78 -0.28
CA ASN A 348 1.43 -8.93 -0.92
C ASN A 348 2.20 -10.23 -0.63
N GLY A 349 1.63 -11.34 -1.03
CA GLY A 349 2.29 -12.64 -0.93
C GLY A 349 3.52 -12.77 -1.84
N PRO A 350 4.28 -13.86 -1.73
CA PRO A 350 5.59 -14.02 -2.36
C PRO A 350 5.51 -14.22 -3.86
N MET A 351 6.62 -13.94 -4.54
CA MET A 351 6.80 -14.23 -5.95
C MET A 351 7.05 -15.73 -6.17
N THR A 352 5.98 -16.49 -6.41
CA THR A 352 6.06 -17.95 -6.62
C THR A 352 6.46 -18.36 -8.04
N HIS A 353 6.45 -17.43 -9.00
CA HIS A 353 6.60 -17.73 -10.42
C HIS A 353 7.97 -17.39 -11.00
N HIS A 354 8.91 -16.90 -10.22
CA HIS A 354 10.16 -16.36 -10.73
C HIS A 354 11.38 -17.12 -10.22
N GLY A 355 11.77 -18.16 -10.97
CA GLY A 355 13.05 -18.85 -10.86
C GLY A 355 13.29 -19.64 -9.59
N PRO A 356 14.43 -20.34 -9.50
CA PRO A 356 14.72 -21.25 -8.40
C PRO A 356 14.86 -20.57 -7.03
N ASP A 357 15.18 -19.28 -7.00
CA ASP A 357 15.37 -18.52 -5.75
C ASP A 357 14.10 -17.80 -5.27
N GLY A 358 13.07 -17.66 -6.11
CA GLY A 358 11.80 -17.01 -5.79
C GLY A 358 10.65 -17.96 -5.52
N MET A 359 10.87 -19.25 -5.69
CA MET A 359 9.80 -20.24 -5.51
C MET A 359 9.71 -20.66 -4.04
N VAL A 360 8.92 -19.93 -3.30
CA VAL A 360 8.61 -20.32 -1.93
C VAL A 360 7.18 -20.84 -1.90
N GLU A 361 7.00 -22.14 -1.65
CA GLU A 361 5.69 -22.65 -1.28
C GLU A 361 5.29 -22.06 0.06
N THR A 362 4.18 -21.36 0.08
CA THR A 362 3.65 -20.69 1.26
C THR A 362 2.77 -21.63 2.07
N LEU A 363 2.40 -21.22 3.29
CA LEU A 363 1.36 -21.92 4.05
C LEU A 363 0.03 -21.94 3.30
N TYR A 364 -0.23 -20.95 2.51
CA TYR A 364 -1.43 -20.79 1.70
C TYR A 364 -1.10 -20.96 0.22
N ARG A 365 -2.09 -21.34 -0.57
CA ARG A 365 -1.93 -21.55 -2.02
C ARG A 365 -1.68 -20.23 -2.74
N GLY A 366 -0.85 -20.26 -3.79
CA GLY A 366 -0.57 -19.15 -4.69
C GLY A 366 0.41 -18.13 -4.14
N GLY A 367 0.55 -17.06 -4.85
CA GLY A 367 1.47 -15.95 -4.55
C GLY A 367 1.12 -14.71 -5.33
N LYS A 368 2.06 -13.76 -5.39
CA LYS A 368 1.92 -12.45 -6.02
C LYS A 368 1.19 -12.50 -7.37
N GLY A 369 0.19 -11.64 -7.54
CA GLY A 369 -0.62 -11.55 -8.76
C GLY A 369 -1.83 -12.48 -8.81
N ASP A 370 -1.92 -13.45 -7.89
CA ASP A 370 -3.03 -14.39 -7.79
C ASP A 370 -4.15 -13.85 -6.86
N TYR A 371 -5.30 -14.48 -6.89
CA TYR A 371 -6.45 -14.16 -6.03
C TYR A 371 -6.61 -15.13 -4.84
N THR A 372 -5.67 -16.06 -4.67
CA THR A 372 -5.67 -17.05 -3.59
C THR A 372 -5.17 -16.51 -2.27
N GLU A 373 -5.39 -17.22 -1.17
CA GLU A 373 -4.98 -16.77 0.17
C GLU A 373 -3.47 -16.49 0.25
N GLY A 374 -2.63 -17.24 -0.48
CA GLY A 374 -1.19 -17.03 -0.50
C GLY A 374 -0.76 -15.71 -1.16
N ALA A 375 -1.60 -15.16 -2.03
CA ALA A 375 -1.33 -13.90 -2.71
C ALA A 375 -1.68 -12.66 -1.86
N VAL A 376 -2.82 -12.74 -1.17
CA VAL A 376 -3.47 -11.56 -0.57
C VAL A 376 -3.46 -11.56 0.96
N ARG A 377 -3.14 -12.69 1.60
CA ARG A 377 -3.08 -12.80 3.05
C ARG A 377 -1.64 -12.69 3.52
N VAL A 378 -1.35 -11.61 4.24
CA VAL A 378 0.00 -11.20 4.62
C VAL A 378 0.17 -11.09 6.13
N PRO A 379 1.42 -11.14 6.64
CA PRO A 379 1.68 -10.84 8.04
C PRO A 379 1.40 -9.36 8.34
N LEU A 380 0.73 -9.10 9.49
CA LEU A 380 0.58 -7.78 10.06
C LEU A 380 0.89 -7.86 11.57
N LEU A 381 1.84 -7.05 12.01
CA LEU A 381 2.24 -6.89 13.40
C LEU A 381 2.01 -5.44 13.84
N ILE A 382 1.41 -5.23 14.98
CA ILE A 382 1.12 -3.90 15.50
C ILE A 382 1.58 -3.79 16.94
N ARG A 383 2.31 -2.72 17.26
CA ARG A 383 2.79 -2.46 18.62
C ARG A 383 2.52 -1.00 19.00
N TRP A 384 1.94 -0.82 20.17
CA TRP A 384 1.78 0.48 20.82
C TRP A 384 1.82 0.25 22.33
N PRO A 385 2.95 0.45 22.99
CA PRO A 385 3.12 0.19 24.41
C PRO A 385 2.09 0.92 25.26
N SER A 386 1.66 0.28 26.34
CA SER A 386 0.66 0.80 27.29
C SER A 386 -0.74 1.09 26.71
N VAL A 387 -0.95 0.89 25.43
CA VAL A 387 -2.24 1.13 24.75
C VAL A 387 -2.84 -0.15 24.20
N ILE A 388 -2.03 -0.95 23.50
CA ILE A 388 -2.42 -2.25 22.95
C ILE A 388 -2.03 -3.35 23.95
N LYS A 389 -2.94 -4.27 24.20
CA LYS A 389 -2.67 -5.45 25.04
C LYS A 389 -1.66 -6.36 24.33
N PRO A 390 -0.54 -6.70 24.97
CA PRO A 390 0.48 -7.51 24.34
C PRO A 390 0.07 -8.98 24.16
N GLY A 391 0.74 -9.67 23.22
CA GLY A 391 0.64 -11.12 23.00
C GLY A 391 -0.67 -11.60 22.40
N GLN A 392 -1.44 -10.72 21.76
CA GLN A 392 -2.71 -11.11 21.14
C GLN A 392 -2.50 -11.60 19.70
N ILE A 393 -3.21 -12.69 19.37
CA ILE A 393 -3.39 -13.14 18.00
C ILE A 393 -4.81 -12.80 17.58
N VAL A 394 -4.95 -11.90 16.60
CA VAL A 394 -6.25 -11.42 16.12
C VAL A 394 -6.64 -12.22 14.88
N GLY A 395 -7.72 -12.97 14.96
CA GLY A 395 -8.25 -13.81 13.87
C GLY A 395 -9.29 -13.12 13.00
N ASP A 396 -9.63 -11.88 13.30
CA ASP A 396 -10.59 -11.09 12.54
C ASP A 396 -10.03 -10.62 11.20
N ILE A 397 -10.91 -10.40 10.24
CA ILE A 397 -10.55 -9.89 8.92
C ILE A 397 -10.18 -8.41 9.03
N MET A 398 -9.05 -8.04 8.45
CA MET A 398 -8.67 -6.67 8.11
C MET A 398 -8.24 -6.59 6.65
N HIS A 399 -8.37 -5.41 6.07
CA HIS A 399 -7.87 -5.11 4.73
C HIS A 399 -6.91 -3.91 4.79
N ILE A 400 -5.95 -3.85 3.88
CA ILE A 400 -4.95 -2.78 3.85
C ILE A 400 -5.58 -1.38 3.77
N THR A 401 -6.73 -1.25 3.11
CA THR A 401 -7.51 0.00 3.05
C THR A 401 -8.00 0.47 4.42
N ASP A 402 -8.16 -0.44 5.39
CA ASP A 402 -8.65 -0.09 6.74
C ASP A 402 -7.63 0.74 7.51
N LEU A 403 -6.34 0.62 7.19
CA LEU A 403 -5.29 1.41 7.82
C LEU A 403 -5.48 2.92 7.54
N TYR A 404 -5.94 3.29 6.35
CA TYR A 404 -6.23 4.67 5.98
C TYR A 404 -7.26 5.32 6.93
N THR A 405 -8.40 4.72 7.08
CA THR A 405 -9.48 5.26 7.94
C THR A 405 -9.15 5.13 9.43
N THR A 406 -8.41 4.09 9.81
CA THR A 406 -7.95 3.88 11.19
C THR A 406 -6.92 4.93 11.59
N PHE A 407 -5.90 5.19 10.76
CA PHE A 407 -4.91 6.22 11.03
C PHE A 407 -5.54 7.61 11.07
N ALA A 408 -6.47 7.89 10.15
CA ALA A 408 -7.23 9.15 10.17
C ALA A 408 -8.02 9.32 11.47
N ASN A 409 -8.63 8.25 12.00
CA ASN A 409 -9.34 8.31 13.27
C ASN A 409 -8.40 8.55 14.46
N LEU A 410 -7.29 7.81 14.53
CA LEU A 410 -6.28 7.97 15.59
C LEU A 410 -5.70 9.38 15.62
N ALA A 411 -5.54 9.99 14.47
CA ALA A 411 -5.05 11.36 14.32
C ALA A 411 -6.11 12.45 14.51
N GLY A 412 -7.40 12.08 14.66
CA GLY A 412 -8.50 13.04 14.68
C GLY A 412 -8.67 13.75 13.33
N ALA A 413 -8.40 13.06 12.21
CA ALA A 413 -8.30 13.61 10.86
C ALA A 413 -9.45 13.17 9.92
N LYS A 414 -10.48 12.49 10.42
CA LYS A 414 -11.58 11.94 9.58
C LYS A 414 -12.26 12.98 8.70
N GLN A 415 -12.33 14.24 9.12
CA GLN A 415 -12.95 15.33 8.37
C GLN A 415 -12.22 15.67 7.07
N TYR A 416 -10.96 15.21 6.89
CA TYR A 416 -10.17 15.42 5.69
C TYR A 416 -10.27 14.25 4.70
N ILE A 417 -10.97 13.18 5.05
CA ILE A 417 -11.24 12.06 4.16
C ILE A 417 -12.26 12.51 3.10
N PRO A 418 -12.04 12.19 1.80
CA PRO A 418 -13.00 12.50 0.74
C PRO A 418 -14.39 11.92 1.00
N THR A 419 -15.42 12.69 0.61
CA THR A 419 -16.83 12.32 0.77
C THR A 419 -17.59 12.29 -0.56
N ASP A 420 -16.88 12.39 -1.67
CA ASP A 420 -17.40 12.40 -3.05
C ASP A 420 -17.19 11.07 -3.79
N ARG A 421 -16.48 10.14 -3.18
CA ARG A 421 -16.10 8.86 -3.75
C ARG A 421 -16.14 7.74 -2.72
N ILE A 422 -16.09 6.47 -3.17
CA ILE A 422 -16.04 5.33 -2.26
C ILE A 422 -14.66 5.29 -1.58
N ILE A 423 -14.69 5.18 -0.26
CA ILE A 423 -13.56 4.79 0.59
C ILE A 423 -13.85 3.38 1.09
N ASP A 424 -13.09 2.40 0.63
CA ASP A 424 -13.29 0.99 0.99
C ASP A 424 -12.84 0.69 2.40
N GLY A 425 -11.91 1.49 2.94
CA GLY A 425 -11.40 1.35 4.29
C GLY A 425 -12.48 1.52 5.36
N ILE A 426 -12.46 0.63 6.35
CA ILE A 426 -13.34 0.66 7.52
C ILE A 426 -12.48 0.90 8.76
N ASP A 427 -12.87 1.86 9.58
CA ASP A 427 -12.15 2.21 10.81
C ASP A 427 -12.10 1.04 11.82
N GLN A 428 -10.91 0.53 12.08
CA GLN A 428 -10.62 -0.58 12.98
C GLN A 428 -10.04 -0.12 14.33
N THR A 429 -10.17 1.15 14.68
CA THR A 429 -9.65 1.67 15.96
C THR A 429 -10.21 0.91 17.15
N ALA A 430 -11.46 0.45 17.08
CA ALA A 430 -12.08 -0.36 18.14
C ALA A 430 -11.35 -1.70 18.34
N LEU A 431 -11.04 -2.40 17.27
CA LEU A 431 -10.29 -3.64 17.29
C LEU A 431 -8.89 -3.45 17.90
N LEU A 432 -8.21 -2.39 17.48
CA LEU A 432 -6.88 -2.03 17.98
C LEU A 432 -6.85 -1.69 19.47
N LEU A 433 -7.76 -0.83 19.93
CA LEU A 433 -7.65 -0.21 21.25
C LEU A 433 -8.43 -0.93 22.36
N ASN A 434 -9.51 -1.64 22.02
CA ASN A 434 -10.34 -2.30 23.03
C ASN A 434 -9.95 -3.77 23.27
N GLY A 435 -9.30 -4.42 22.30
CA GLY A 435 -8.77 -5.78 22.46
C GLY A 435 -9.81 -6.91 22.52
N ASP A 436 -11.03 -6.59 22.89
CA ASP A 436 -12.14 -7.55 23.08
C ASP A 436 -13.27 -7.33 22.07
N THR A 437 -13.00 -6.58 21.00
CA THR A 437 -13.97 -6.27 19.94
C THR A 437 -13.61 -6.97 18.66
N HIS A 438 -14.64 -7.34 17.89
CA HIS A 438 -14.46 -7.86 16.55
C HIS A 438 -14.20 -6.76 15.54
N SER A 439 -13.58 -7.14 14.43
CA SER A 439 -13.45 -6.27 13.26
C SER A 439 -14.82 -5.76 12.79
N ARG A 440 -14.84 -4.54 12.33
CA ARG A 440 -16.01 -3.96 11.65
C ARG A 440 -16.12 -4.41 10.19
N ARG A 441 -15.24 -5.31 9.78
CA ARG A 441 -15.18 -5.93 8.45
C ARG A 441 -15.32 -7.44 8.59
N ASP A 442 -16.19 -8.04 7.79
CA ASP A 442 -16.33 -9.50 7.67
C ASP A 442 -16.25 -9.97 6.21
N TYR A 443 -15.90 -9.07 5.28
CA TYR A 443 -15.85 -9.33 3.84
C TYR A 443 -14.62 -8.76 3.17
N ILE A 444 -14.21 -9.37 2.05
CA ILE A 444 -13.14 -8.90 1.16
C ILE A 444 -13.59 -9.07 -0.28
N TYR A 445 -13.28 -8.10 -1.12
CA TYR A 445 -13.26 -8.20 -2.58
C TYR A 445 -11.81 -8.34 -3.02
N ILE A 446 -11.51 -9.34 -3.85
CA ILE A 446 -10.16 -9.60 -4.36
C ILE A 446 -10.20 -9.39 -5.87
N TYR A 447 -9.41 -8.44 -6.32
CA TYR A 447 -9.26 -8.10 -7.73
C TYR A 447 -7.92 -8.60 -8.25
N THR A 448 -7.93 -9.18 -9.46
CA THR A 448 -6.71 -9.45 -10.24
C THR A 448 -6.78 -8.57 -11.49
N GLY A 449 -5.89 -7.59 -11.59
CA GLY A 449 -6.09 -6.50 -12.54
C GLY A 449 -7.41 -5.76 -12.25
N ASP A 450 -8.24 -5.58 -13.25
CA ASP A 450 -9.58 -4.96 -13.13
C ASP A 450 -10.73 -5.98 -12.94
N ILE A 451 -10.41 -7.26 -12.84
CA ILE A 451 -11.38 -8.35 -12.71
C ILE A 451 -11.61 -8.66 -11.23
N LEU A 452 -12.86 -8.65 -10.77
CA LEU A 452 -13.24 -9.20 -9.48
C LEU A 452 -13.09 -10.73 -9.54
N ALA A 453 -12.01 -11.24 -8.99
CA ALA A 453 -11.61 -12.64 -9.12
C ALA A 453 -12.14 -13.52 -8.00
N ALA A 454 -12.22 -13.01 -6.78
CA ALA A 454 -12.75 -13.75 -5.64
C ALA A 454 -13.38 -12.81 -4.60
N THR A 455 -14.16 -13.40 -3.71
CA THR A 455 -14.75 -12.71 -2.55
C THR A 455 -14.67 -13.57 -1.31
N VAL A 456 -14.44 -12.92 -0.16
CA VAL A 456 -14.48 -13.58 1.16
C VAL A 456 -15.64 -12.99 1.96
N LYS A 457 -16.35 -13.83 2.71
CA LYS A 457 -17.36 -13.42 3.69
C LYS A 457 -17.29 -14.32 4.92
N GLY A 458 -16.85 -13.75 6.04
CA GLY A 458 -16.59 -14.50 7.27
C GLY A 458 -15.51 -15.58 7.06
N ARG A 459 -15.88 -16.84 7.17
CA ARG A 459 -15.00 -18.01 6.94
C ARG A 459 -15.04 -18.55 5.51
N PHE A 460 -15.97 -18.11 4.69
CA PHE A 460 -16.15 -18.63 3.36
C PHE A 460 -15.50 -17.74 2.30
N LYS A 461 -14.99 -18.38 1.26
CA LYS A 461 -14.47 -17.72 0.05
C LYS A 461 -15.15 -18.31 -1.18
N ARG A 462 -15.37 -17.45 -2.17
CA ARG A 462 -15.87 -17.81 -3.49
C ARG A 462 -14.90 -17.29 -4.54
N ASP A 463 -14.41 -18.19 -5.37
CA ASP A 463 -13.70 -17.84 -6.60
C ASP A 463 -14.73 -17.60 -7.70
N LEU A 464 -14.59 -16.48 -8.41
CA LEU A 464 -15.50 -16.07 -9.48
C LEU A 464 -14.96 -16.36 -10.88
N VAL A 465 -13.65 -16.65 -10.98
CA VAL A 465 -12.94 -16.83 -12.26
C VAL A 465 -12.37 -18.25 -12.45
N ALA A 466 -12.41 -19.11 -11.42
CA ALA A 466 -11.88 -20.46 -11.51
C ALA A 466 -12.80 -21.36 -12.34
N GLU A 467 -12.32 -21.82 -13.47
CA GLU A 467 -12.91 -22.93 -14.21
C GLU A 467 -12.26 -24.24 -13.79
N LEU A 468 -13.01 -25.10 -13.11
CA LEU A 468 -12.57 -26.46 -12.84
C LEU A 468 -12.87 -27.35 -14.05
N PRO A 469 -11.91 -28.15 -14.55
CA PRO A 469 -12.16 -29.07 -15.66
C PRO A 469 -13.35 -29.98 -15.41
N GLY A 470 -14.38 -29.88 -16.25
CA GLY A 470 -15.59 -30.69 -16.16
C GLY A 470 -16.67 -30.21 -15.18
N LEU A 471 -16.48 -29.06 -14.54
CA LEU A 471 -17.49 -28.38 -13.73
C LEU A 471 -17.54 -26.92 -14.14
N SER A 472 -18.59 -26.54 -14.82
CA SER A 472 -18.91 -25.12 -15.01
C SER A 472 -19.47 -24.58 -13.71
N GLY A 473 -18.75 -23.66 -13.08
CA GLY A 473 -19.26 -22.97 -11.89
C GLY A 473 -18.17 -22.48 -10.95
N ASP A 474 -18.57 -21.56 -10.09
CA ASP A 474 -17.74 -20.96 -9.07
C ASP A 474 -17.25 -22.02 -8.05
N SER A 475 -16.02 -21.88 -7.60
CA SER A 475 -15.47 -22.68 -6.49
C SER A 475 -15.73 -21.99 -5.16
N PHE A 476 -16.03 -22.80 -4.14
CA PHE A 476 -16.23 -22.31 -2.77
C PHE A 476 -15.28 -23.01 -1.81
N TYR A 477 -14.79 -22.27 -0.82
CA TYR A 477 -13.88 -22.79 0.20
C TYR A 477 -14.36 -22.39 1.59
N ASP A 478 -14.15 -23.28 2.56
CA ASP A 478 -14.26 -22.98 3.98
C ASP A 478 -12.85 -22.75 4.53
N LEU A 479 -12.42 -21.49 4.60
CA LEU A 479 -11.07 -21.12 4.99
C LEU A 479 -10.66 -21.52 6.42
N TYR A 480 -11.60 -21.96 7.26
CA TYR A 480 -11.26 -22.52 8.59
C TYR A 480 -10.87 -23.97 8.49
N ASN A 481 -11.52 -24.74 7.62
CA ASN A 481 -11.26 -26.16 7.41
C ASN A 481 -10.27 -26.42 6.28
N ASP A 482 -10.23 -25.52 5.29
CA ASP A 482 -9.38 -25.57 4.11
C ASP A 482 -8.70 -24.21 3.83
N PRO A 483 -7.81 -23.77 4.73
CA PRO A 483 -7.13 -22.48 4.56
C PRO A 483 -6.17 -22.44 3.37
N ARG A 484 -5.86 -23.60 2.77
CA ARG A 484 -5.02 -23.72 1.58
C ARG A 484 -5.82 -23.76 0.27
N GLU A 485 -7.14 -23.73 0.33
CA GLU A 485 -7.99 -23.74 -0.87
C GLU A 485 -7.72 -24.95 -1.78
N VAL A 486 -7.50 -26.13 -1.17
CA VAL A 486 -7.16 -27.37 -1.88
C VAL A 486 -8.42 -28.17 -2.22
N MET A 487 -9.44 -28.12 -1.36
CA MET A 487 -10.65 -28.92 -1.47
C MET A 487 -11.83 -28.14 -2.05
N GLY A 488 -11.59 -27.31 -3.06
CA GLY A 488 -12.53 -26.38 -3.69
C GLY A 488 -13.80 -26.96 -4.31
N LYS A 489 -14.37 -27.98 -3.68
CA LYS A 489 -15.61 -28.65 -4.10
C LYS A 489 -16.67 -28.66 -3.01
N MET A 490 -16.58 -27.68 -2.11
CA MET A 490 -17.71 -27.55 -1.20
C MET A 490 -18.93 -27.16 -2.05
N LEU A 491 -19.89 -28.06 -2.16
CA LEU A 491 -21.23 -27.66 -2.54
C LEU A 491 -21.71 -26.75 -1.41
N PRO A 492 -21.71 -25.42 -1.62
CA PRO A 492 -22.18 -24.54 -0.57
C PRO A 492 -23.64 -24.86 -0.38
N GLY A 493 -24.08 -24.96 0.87
CA GLY A 493 -25.51 -24.94 1.14
C GLY A 493 -26.11 -23.72 0.41
N PHE A 494 -27.34 -23.83 -0.03
CA PHE A 494 -28.03 -22.78 -0.77
C PHE A 494 -27.84 -21.37 -0.18
N THR A 495 -27.80 -21.30 1.14
CA THR A 495 -27.60 -20.06 1.91
C THR A 495 -26.26 -19.39 1.62
N VAL A 496 -25.16 -20.16 1.55
CA VAL A 496 -23.83 -19.59 1.31
C VAL A 496 -23.69 -19.03 -0.10
N LYS A 497 -24.20 -19.78 -1.10
CA LYS A 497 -24.19 -19.31 -2.47
C LYS A 497 -25.01 -18.02 -2.62
N THR A 498 -26.23 -17.99 -2.09
CA THR A 498 -27.10 -16.82 -2.15
C THR A 498 -26.48 -15.60 -1.46
N MET A 499 -25.80 -15.80 -0.34
CA MET A 499 -25.09 -14.73 0.36
C MET A 499 -24.06 -14.05 -0.55
N PHE A 500 -23.24 -14.83 -1.28
CA PHE A 500 -22.27 -14.29 -2.22
C PHE A 500 -22.92 -13.66 -3.45
N ASP A 501 -23.96 -14.28 -4.03
CA ASP A 501 -24.66 -13.73 -5.19
C ASP A 501 -25.21 -12.33 -4.87
N VAL A 502 -25.82 -12.17 -3.71
CA VAL A 502 -26.38 -10.88 -3.27
C VAL A 502 -25.27 -9.87 -2.98
N MET A 503 -24.17 -10.28 -2.34
CA MET A 503 -23.02 -9.43 -2.06
C MET A 503 -22.38 -8.90 -3.35
N VAL A 504 -22.09 -9.78 -4.31
CA VAL A 504 -21.51 -9.41 -5.61
C VAL A 504 -22.47 -8.53 -6.41
N THR A 505 -23.77 -8.83 -6.41
CA THR A 505 -24.76 -7.99 -7.08
C THR A 505 -24.79 -6.57 -6.51
N ARG A 506 -24.80 -6.41 -5.19
CA ARG A 506 -24.74 -5.09 -4.55
C ARG A 506 -23.45 -4.33 -4.89
N HIS A 507 -22.33 -5.02 -4.86
CA HIS A 507 -21.03 -4.43 -5.24
C HIS A 507 -21.03 -3.95 -6.69
N ASN A 508 -21.53 -4.74 -7.63
CA ASN A 508 -21.62 -4.37 -9.04
C ASN A 508 -22.56 -3.17 -9.27
N LEU A 509 -23.68 -3.09 -8.55
CA LEU A 509 -24.56 -1.91 -8.60
C LEU A 509 -23.84 -0.64 -8.08
N TRP A 510 -22.97 -0.81 -7.07
CA TRP A 510 -22.19 0.30 -6.53
C TRP A 510 -21.11 0.76 -7.52
N ILE A 511 -20.49 -0.18 -8.27
CA ILE A 511 -19.54 0.14 -9.36
C ILE A 511 -20.24 0.89 -10.50
N GLN A 512 -21.49 0.57 -10.83
CA GLN A 512 -22.27 1.33 -11.84
C GLN A 512 -22.46 2.79 -11.42
N LYS A 513 -22.66 3.05 -10.13
CA LYS A 513 -22.83 4.40 -9.58
C LYS A 513 -21.49 5.13 -9.42
N TYR A 514 -20.42 4.41 -9.07
CA TYR A 514 -19.09 4.91 -8.84
C TYR A 514 -18.09 4.08 -9.67
N PRO A 515 -17.93 4.39 -10.96
CA PRO A 515 -17.12 3.58 -11.88
C PRO A 515 -15.64 3.46 -11.45
N ASN A 516 -15.10 2.30 -11.72
CA ASN A 516 -13.65 2.08 -11.60
C ASN A 516 -12.88 2.94 -12.61
N LYS A 517 -11.66 3.33 -12.26
CA LYS A 517 -10.79 4.11 -13.16
C LYS A 517 -9.95 3.18 -14.04
N LYS A 518 -9.71 3.61 -15.28
CA LYS A 518 -8.73 2.95 -16.16
C LYS A 518 -7.31 3.21 -15.66
N HIS A 519 -6.41 2.28 -15.93
CA HIS A 519 -5.00 2.43 -15.60
C HIS A 519 -4.42 3.71 -16.26
N PRO A 520 -3.78 4.59 -15.50
CA PRO A 520 -3.21 5.82 -16.04
C PRO A 520 -1.95 5.50 -16.86
N ARG A 521 -1.95 5.89 -18.12
CA ARG A 521 -0.79 5.74 -19.03
C ARG A 521 -0.40 7.09 -19.62
N GLY A 522 0.88 7.29 -19.84
CA GLY A 522 1.31 8.16 -20.92
C GLY A 522 1.75 9.57 -20.61
N MET A 523 2.20 9.90 -19.40
CA MET A 523 2.82 11.21 -19.13
C MET A 523 4.35 11.07 -19.01
N PRO A 524 5.15 11.96 -19.62
CA PRO A 524 6.60 11.91 -19.49
C PRO A 524 7.04 12.32 -18.09
N LEU A 525 8.23 11.85 -17.68
CA LEU A 525 8.92 12.32 -16.48
C LEU A 525 9.15 13.84 -16.57
N THR A 526 8.66 14.57 -15.58
CA THR A 526 8.83 16.03 -15.46
C THR A 526 9.17 16.39 -14.02
N GLY A 527 9.58 17.61 -13.78
CA GLY A 527 9.76 18.10 -12.40
C GLY A 527 11.02 17.61 -11.69
N ILE A 528 11.94 16.92 -12.36
CA ILE A 528 13.22 16.49 -11.80
C ILE A 528 14.30 17.56 -12.08
N GLU A 529 14.96 18.03 -11.02
CA GLU A 529 16.06 18.97 -11.17
C GLU A 529 17.34 18.25 -11.63
N ASN A 530 17.96 18.76 -12.70
CA ASN A 530 19.20 18.24 -13.30
C ASN A 530 19.17 16.72 -13.57
N PRO A 531 18.16 16.20 -14.29
CA PRO A 531 18.09 14.78 -14.60
C PRO A 531 19.27 14.35 -15.48
N ARG A 532 19.70 13.11 -15.34
CA ARG A 532 20.73 12.51 -16.20
C ARG A 532 20.35 12.60 -17.68
N PRO A 533 21.30 12.63 -18.62
CA PRO A 533 21.00 12.73 -20.05
C PRO A 533 20.01 11.68 -20.56
N ALA A 534 20.06 10.47 -20.04
CA ALA A 534 19.13 9.40 -20.40
C ALA A 534 17.70 9.70 -19.92
N VAL A 535 17.54 10.24 -18.70
CA VAL A 535 16.25 10.67 -18.15
C VAL A 535 15.73 11.89 -18.91
N GLN A 536 16.59 12.88 -19.20
CA GLN A 536 16.23 14.04 -20.04
C GLN A 536 15.70 13.62 -21.41
N LYS A 537 16.34 12.63 -22.03
CA LYS A 537 15.88 12.09 -23.31
C LYS A 537 14.54 11.37 -23.18
N ALA A 538 14.31 10.63 -22.10
CA ALA A 538 13.05 9.95 -21.84
C ALA A 538 11.90 10.91 -21.51
N SER A 539 12.19 12.07 -20.92
CA SER A 539 11.20 13.10 -20.57
C SER A 539 10.77 13.98 -21.74
N GLN A 540 11.42 13.85 -22.92
CA GLN A 540 10.98 14.57 -24.12
C GLN A 540 9.62 14.03 -24.58
N PRO A 541 8.81 14.86 -25.27
CA PRO A 541 7.54 14.42 -25.82
C PRO A 541 7.72 13.11 -26.59
N ARG A 542 6.86 12.13 -26.32
CA ARG A 542 6.92 10.85 -27.01
C ARG A 542 6.99 11.05 -28.50
N MET A 543 7.83 10.25 -29.16
CA MET A 543 7.75 10.08 -30.60
C MET A 543 6.29 9.83 -30.97
N LYS A 544 5.81 10.47 -32.04
CA LYS A 544 4.46 10.17 -32.55
C LYS A 544 4.37 8.66 -32.77
N LYS A 545 3.22 8.06 -32.55
CA LYS A 545 3.00 6.62 -32.73
C LYS A 545 3.60 6.06 -34.01
N LYS A 546 3.54 6.86 -35.11
CA LYS A 546 4.14 6.55 -36.43
C LYS A 546 5.67 6.49 -36.46
N ASP A 547 6.33 7.05 -35.45
CA ASP A 547 7.80 7.16 -35.41
C ASP A 547 8.39 6.16 -34.39
N LEU A 548 7.54 5.33 -33.74
CA LEU A 548 7.99 4.26 -32.88
C LEU A 548 8.48 3.07 -33.71
N PRO A 549 9.54 2.38 -33.29
CA PRO A 549 9.87 1.07 -33.83
C PRO A 549 8.64 0.14 -33.74
N PHE A 550 8.47 -0.70 -34.75
CA PHE A 550 7.29 -1.58 -34.88
C PHE A 550 7.05 -2.45 -33.62
N ASP A 551 8.10 -2.97 -33.06
CA ASP A 551 8.14 -3.77 -31.84
C ASP A 551 7.65 -3.03 -30.60
N LEU A 552 8.02 -1.75 -30.45
CA LEU A 552 7.47 -0.90 -29.36
C LEU A 552 6.00 -0.54 -29.57
N GLN A 553 5.56 -0.48 -30.83
CA GLN A 553 4.17 -0.22 -31.16
C GLN A 553 3.29 -1.43 -30.86
N GLU A 554 3.77 -2.63 -31.16
CA GLU A 554 3.11 -3.88 -30.79
C GLU A 554 2.99 -4.05 -29.28
N LEU A 555 4.01 -3.68 -28.51
CA LEU A 555 4.03 -3.73 -27.06
C LEU A 555 3.04 -2.71 -26.44
N LEU A 556 2.86 -1.55 -27.07
CA LEU A 556 1.90 -0.54 -26.63
C LEU A 556 0.47 -0.88 -27.07
N ASP A 557 0.31 -1.66 -28.11
CA ASP A 557 -0.96 -2.17 -28.62
C ASP A 557 -1.27 -3.58 -28.09
N PHE A 558 -0.31 -4.20 -27.38
CA PHE A 558 -0.53 -5.48 -26.73
C PHE A 558 -1.47 -5.26 -25.53
N ASP A 559 -2.73 -5.52 -25.79
CA ASP A 559 -3.69 -5.69 -24.70
C ASP A 559 -3.26 -6.94 -23.93
N PHE A 560 -2.72 -6.75 -22.75
CA PHE A 560 -2.57 -7.87 -21.82
C PHE A 560 -3.90 -8.63 -21.82
N PRO A 561 -3.89 -9.96 -21.84
CA PRO A 561 -5.12 -10.78 -22.02
C PRO A 561 -6.22 -10.51 -20.99
N TYR A 562 -5.98 -9.62 -20.04
CA TYR A 562 -6.92 -9.14 -19.03
C TYR A 562 -7.59 -7.79 -19.33
N SER A 563 -7.17 -7.06 -20.37
CA SER A 563 -7.86 -5.84 -20.80
C SER A 563 -8.85 -6.14 -21.92
N GLN A 564 -9.96 -6.80 -21.63
CA GLN A 564 -11.04 -6.96 -22.61
C GLN A 564 -11.85 -5.65 -22.70
N ASP A 565 -11.51 -4.81 -23.68
CA ASP A 565 -12.43 -3.79 -24.18
C ASP A 565 -13.63 -4.48 -24.86
N LYS A 566 -14.69 -4.73 -24.09
CA LYS A 566 -15.97 -5.22 -24.63
C LYS A 566 -16.74 -4.20 -25.46
N GLU A 567 -16.20 -3.01 -25.70
CA GLU A 567 -16.91 -1.93 -26.39
C GLU A 567 -16.86 -1.98 -27.93
N LYS A 568 -16.12 -2.91 -28.57
CA LYS A 568 -16.03 -2.93 -30.04
C LYS A 568 -16.92 -3.94 -30.76
N GLN A 569 -17.84 -4.62 -30.11
CA GLN A 569 -18.77 -5.55 -30.78
C GLN A 569 -20.23 -5.09 -30.87
N GLY A 570 -20.53 -3.83 -30.58
CA GLY A 570 -21.91 -3.30 -30.55
C GLY A 570 -22.36 -2.40 -31.69
N SER A 571 -21.58 -2.21 -32.77
CA SER A 571 -22.02 -1.33 -33.88
C SER A 571 -21.72 -1.88 -35.25
N LYS A 572 -22.27 -3.05 -35.58
CA LYS A 572 -22.56 -3.48 -36.95
C LYS A 572 -23.69 -4.51 -36.92
N LYS A 573 -24.91 -4.02 -36.84
CA LYS A 573 -26.08 -4.57 -37.50
C LYS A 573 -27.10 -3.45 -37.69
#